data_fbbd186f02bea59d6bc7b0fdc25b5b0f
#
_entry.id   fbbd186f02bea59d6bc7b0fdc25b5b0f
#
_cell.length_a   1.000
_cell.length_b   1.000
_cell.length_c   1.000
_cell.angle_alpha   90.00
_cell.angle_beta   90.00
_cell.angle_gamma   90.00
#
_symmetry.space_group_name_H-M   'P 1'
#
loop_
_entity.id
_entity.type
_entity.pdbx_description
1 polymer ?
#
loop_
_entity_poly.entity_id
_entity_poly.type
_entity_poly.pdbx_seq_one_letter_code
_entity_poly.pdbx_strand_id
1 'polypeptide(L)'
;MQRNKNRVETMTIGGTGIRDDETSMATRAAWLHYAGGLTQAEVAKRLGLTSLKAHRLIMKANQEGLVKVYIDGEVSECVELEQALSARFGLDYCEVVPDFDSDELPLKALGISGAQFLKREIERGETALVGVGHGRTLAACVEYLPRIGSGNTRFVSLLGGLTRKFSANPHDVIHRLAERTGAEAYVMPVPFFANTIE
;
A
#
# COMPACT_ATOMS: atom_id res chain seq x y z
N MET A 1 49.30 -25.00 23.70
CA MET A 1 49.24 -24.09 22.53
C MET A 1 48.28 -24.68 21.53
N GLN A 2 46.98 -24.43 21.71
CA GLN A 2 45.89 -24.96 20.88
C GLN A 2 45.23 -23.82 20.14
N ARG A 3 45.36 -23.82 18.82
CA ARG A 3 44.69 -22.87 17.92
C ARG A 3 43.22 -23.25 17.73
N ASN A 4 42.36 -22.41 18.24
CA ASN A 4 40.92 -22.49 18.04
C ASN A 4 40.60 -21.98 16.61
N LYS A 5 40.15 -22.87 15.73
CA LYS A 5 39.65 -22.51 14.39
C LYS A 5 38.18 -22.25 14.51
N ASN A 6 37.80 -20.95 14.53
CA ASN A 6 36.43 -20.56 14.34
C ASN A 6 35.98 -20.88 12.92
N ARG A 7 35.13 -21.88 12.81
CA ARG A 7 34.44 -22.27 11.59
C ARG A 7 33.20 -21.36 11.50
N VAL A 8 33.24 -20.40 10.60
CA VAL A 8 32.06 -19.62 10.22
C VAL A 8 31.17 -20.55 9.40
N GLU A 9 30.06 -20.99 9.96
CA GLU A 9 29.03 -21.70 9.21
C GLU A 9 28.30 -20.71 8.33
N THR A 10 28.46 -20.84 7.03
CA THR A 10 27.71 -20.09 6.02
C THR A 10 26.30 -20.67 5.99
N MET A 11 25.36 -19.93 6.52
CA MET A 11 23.95 -20.26 6.47
C MET A 11 23.46 -20.09 5.03
N THR A 12 23.35 -21.19 4.30
CA THR A 12 22.77 -21.24 2.96
C THR A 12 21.24 -21.16 3.11
N ILE A 13 20.68 -19.98 2.89
CA ILE A 13 19.23 -19.82 2.77
C ILE A 13 18.84 -20.33 1.38
N GLY A 14 18.09 -21.42 1.36
CA GLY A 14 17.62 -22.12 0.17
C GLY A 14 16.79 -21.22 -0.75
N GLY A 15 17.00 -21.38 -2.05
CA GLY A 15 16.50 -20.58 -3.12
C GLY A 15 14.98 -20.60 -3.29
N THR A 16 14.43 -19.43 -3.47
CA THR A 16 13.19 -19.15 -4.17
C THR A 16 13.53 -18.29 -5.39
N GLY A 17 12.86 -18.56 -6.49
CA GLY A 17 13.22 -18.28 -7.86
C GLY A 17 13.69 -16.86 -8.24
N ILE A 18 14.32 -16.78 -9.39
CA ILE A 18 14.96 -15.62 -10.05
C ILE A 18 14.11 -14.32 -10.03
N ARG A 19 12.80 -14.41 -9.91
CA ARG A 19 11.90 -13.24 -9.78
C ARG A 19 11.97 -12.57 -8.41
N ASP A 20 12.14 -13.33 -7.35
CA ASP A 20 12.29 -12.78 -5.98
C ASP A 20 13.61 -12.03 -5.83
N ASP A 21 14.65 -12.47 -6.53
CA ASP A 21 15.97 -11.83 -6.47
C ASP A 21 15.98 -10.45 -7.18
N GLU A 22 15.33 -10.33 -8.34
CA GLU A 22 15.27 -9.04 -9.07
C GLU A 22 14.40 -8.01 -8.37
N THR A 23 13.25 -8.40 -7.81
CA THR A 23 12.38 -7.52 -7.03
C THR A 23 13.06 -7.11 -5.73
N SER A 24 13.77 -8.01 -5.07
CA SER A 24 14.59 -7.72 -3.90
C SER A 24 15.71 -6.72 -4.22
N MET A 25 16.39 -6.89 -5.36
CA MET A 25 17.41 -5.95 -5.84
C MET A 25 16.81 -4.59 -6.20
N ALA A 26 15.63 -4.55 -6.81
CA ALA A 26 14.91 -3.31 -7.10
C ALA A 26 14.53 -2.56 -5.82
N THR A 27 13.99 -3.26 -4.83
CA THR A 27 13.68 -2.72 -3.51
C THR A 27 14.92 -2.13 -2.85
N ARG A 28 16.03 -2.86 -2.86
CA ARG A 28 17.29 -2.42 -2.26
C ARG A 28 17.88 -1.19 -2.98
N ALA A 29 17.83 -1.17 -4.31
CA ALA A 29 18.30 -0.03 -5.10
C ALA A 29 17.45 1.21 -4.82
N ALA A 30 16.14 1.07 -4.77
CA ALA A 30 15.21 2.14 -4.43
C ALA A 30 15.42 2.65 -3.00
N TRP A 31 15.59 1.76 -2.03
CA TRP A 31 15.86 2.14 -0.64
C TRP A 31 17.14 2.97 -0.51
N LEU A 32 18.23 2.54 -1.16
CA LEU A 32 19.49 3.28 -1.17
C LEU A 32 19.35 4.66 -1.82
N HIS A 33 18.53 4.77 -2.85
CA HIS A 33 18.31 6.03 -3.57
C HIS A 33 17.42 6.98 -2.78
N TYR A 34 16.20 6.54 -2.40
CA TYR A 34 15.19 7.41 -1.79
C TYR A 34 15.40 7.63 -0.29
N ALA A 35 15.63 6.57 0.48
CA ALA A 35 15.84 6.66 1.92
C ALA A 35 17.29 6.95 2.27
N GLY A 36 18.23 6.39 1.50
CA GLY A 36 19.67 6.59 1.73
C GLY A 36 20.23 7.86 1.12
N GLY A 37 19.45 8.60 0.29
CA GLY A 37 19.88 9.84 -0.36
C GLY A 37 21.00 9.69 -1.39
N LEU A 38 21.31 8.45 -1.83
CA LEU A 38 22.38 8.19 -2.77
C LEU A 38 21.94 8.50 -4.21
N THR A 39 22.86 9.06 -4.97
CA THR A 39 22.69 9.21 -6.43
C THR A 39 22.65 7.84 -7.11
N GLN A 40 22.11 7.76 -8.32
CA GLN A 40 22.06 6.51 -9.09
C GLN A 40 23.47 5.92 -9.32
N ALA A 41 24.48 6.76 -9.49
CA ALA A 41 25.88 6.34 -9.66
C ALA A 41 26.45 5.72 -8.38
N GLU A 42 26.13 6.29 -7.21
CA GLU A 42 26.53 5.75 -5.91
C GLU A 42 25.82 4.45 -5.58
N VAL A 43 24.52 4.34 -5.91
CA VAL A 43 23.75 3.08 -5.81
C VAL A 43 24.41 2.01 -6.68
N ALA A 44 24.74 2.33 -7.92
CA ALA A 44 25.42 1.41 -8.84
C ALA A 44 26.74 0.92 -8.25
N LYS A 45 27.57 1.82 -7.77
CA LYS A 45 28.86 1.51 -7.13
C LYS A 45 28.67 0.62 -5.90
N ARG A 46 27.70 0.93 -5.05
CA ARG A 46 27.44 0.20 -3.79
C ARG A 46 26.89 -1.22 -4.02
N LEU A 47 26.14 -1.41 -5.10
CA LEU A 47 25.57 -2.72 -5.46
C LEU A 47 26.43 -3.52 -6.44
N GLY A 48 27.57 -2.98 -6.89
CA GLY A 48 28.42 -3.63 -7.89
C GLY A 48 27.76 -3.71 -9.27
N LEU A 49 26.95 -2.71 -9.63
CA LEU A 49 26.17 -2.67 -10.87
C LEU A 49 26.63 -1.54 -11.78
N THR A 50 26.19 -1.59 -13.04
CA THR A 50 26.32 -0.43 -13.94
C THR A 50 25.25 0.61 -13.59
N SER A 51 25.53 1.91 -13.87
CA SER A 51 24.56 2.99 -13.63
C SER A 51 23.23 2.77 -14.35
N LEU A 52 23.26 2.22 -15.56
CA LEU A 52 22.08 1.88 -16.32
C LEU A 52 21.23 0.79 -15.63
N LYS A 53 21.89 -0.23 -15.05
CA LYS A 53 21.19 -1.29 -14.33
C LYS A 53 20.60 -0.78 -13.02
N ALA A 54 21.32 0.07 -12.28
CA ALA A 54 20.79 0.72 -11.08
C ALA A 54 19.59 1.59 -11.39
N HIS A 55 19.64 2.41 -12.46
CA HIS A 55 18.50 3.20 -12.91
C HIS A 55 17.27 2.32 -13.22
N ARG A 56 17.45 1.25 -14.00
CA ARG A 56 16.35 0.33 -14.34
C ARG A 56 15.71 -0.32 -13.10
N LEU A 57 16.51 -0.71 -12.11
CA LEU A 57 16.01 -1.28 -10.86
C LEU A 57 15.21 -0.26 -10.04
N ILE A 58 15.68 0.99 -9.96
CA ILE A 58 14.96 2.06 -9.27
C ILE A 58 13.63 2.35 -9.98
N MET A 59 13.64 2.44 -11.32
CA MET A 59 12.42 2.64 -12.11
C MET A 59 11.45 1.47 -11.96
N LYS A 60 11.94 0.23 -11.96
CA LYS A 60 11.13 -0.96 -11.73
C LYS A 60 10.45 -0.93 -10.36
N ALA A 61 11.18 -0.55 -9.30
CA ALA A 61 10.61 -0.41 -7.96
C ALA A 61 9.48 0.61 -7.90
N ASN A 62 9.60 1.72 -8.63
CA ASN A 62 8.51 2.70 -8.76
C ASN A 62 7.31 2.14 -9.51
N GLN A 63 7.53 1.50 -10.65
CA GLN A 63 6.46 0.92 -11.50
C GLN A 63 5.71 -0.21 -10.79
N GLU A 64 6.41 -1.03 -10.01
CA GLU A 64 5.83 -2.10 -9.20
C GLU A 64 5.22 -1.59 -7.88
N GLY A 65 5.23 -0.27 -7.62
CA GLY A 65 4.68 0.33 -6.41
C GLY A 65 5.40 -0.06 -5.12
N LEU A 66 6.67 -0.48 -5.22
CA LEU A 66 7.51 -0.81 -4.05
C LEU A 66 7.98 0.45 -3.32
N VAL A 67 8.00 1.60 -4.01
CA VAL A 67 8.30 2.90 -3.43
C VAL A 67 7.00 3.59 -3.08
N LYS A 68 6.85 3.92 -1.81
CA LYS A 68 5.76 4.75 -1.29
C LYS A 68 6.39 6.05 -0.81
N VAL A 69 5.94 7.17 -1.34
CA VAL A 69 6.43 8.49 -0.95
C VAL A 69 5.39 9.12 -0.05
N TYR A 70 5.79 9.48 1.15
CA TYR A 70 5.01 10.29 2.06
C TYR A 70 5.72 11.64 2.19
N ILE A 71 4.98 12.71 2.00
CA ILE A 71 5.49 14.07 2.19
C ILE A 71 4.82 14.61 3.45
N ASP A 72 5.65 14.81 4.46
CA ASP A 72 5.21 15.41 5.72
C ASP A 72 5.41 16.92 5.59
N GLY A 73 4.32 17.67 5.47
CA GLY A 73 4.36 19.13 5.29
C GLY A 73 2.95 19.72 5.37
N GLU A 74 2.85 20.86 6.02
CA GLU A 74 1.61 21.65 6.04
C GLU A 74 1.40 22.30 4.68
N VAL A 75 0.39 21.85 3.97
CA VAL A 75 -0.16 22.61 2.85
C VAL A 75 -1.25 23.49 3.44
N SER A 76 -0.93 24.75 3.72
CA SER A 76 -1.81 25.68 4.45
C SER A 76 -3.23 25.73 3.88
N GLU A 77 -3.37 25.70 2.55
CA GLU A 77 -4.66 25.68 1.86
C GLU A 77 -5.47 24.41 2.16
N CYS A 78 -4.83 23.24 2.20
CA CYS A 78 -5.50 21.98 2.55
C CYS A 78 -6.01 22.02 3.98
N VAL A 79 -5.23 22.54 4.92
CA VAL A 79 -5.61 22.67 6.33
C VAL A 79 -6.80 23.63 6.51
N GLU A 80 -6.81 24.74 5.77
CA GLU A 80 -7.94 25.67 5.78
C GLU A 80 -9.24 25.01 5.25
N LEU A 81 -9.12 24.23 4.18
CA LEU A 81 -10.24 23.46 3.62
C LEU A 81 -10.72 22.36 4.57
N GLU A 82 -9.83 21.64 5.24
CA GLU A 82 -10.17 20.65 6.29
C GLU A 82 -11.00 21.26 7.40
N GLN A 83 -10.58 22.43 7.92
CA GLN A 83 -11.28 23.14 8.96
C GLN A 83 -12.67 23.62 8.50
N ALA A 84 -12.75 24.18 7.29
CA ALA A 84 -14.00 24.65 6.72
C ALA A 84 -15.00 23.52 6.50
N LEU A 85 -14.55 22.35 5.97
CA LEU A 85 -15.38 21.17 5.77
C LEU A 85 -15.84 20.57 7.10
N SER A 86 -14.92 20.42 8.05
CA SER A 86 -15.25 19.88 9.37
C SER A 86 -16.27 20.74 10.10
N ALA A 87 -16.09 22.07 10.08
CA ALA A 87 -17.03 22.99 10.69
C ALA A 87 -18.42 22.99 10.02
N ARG A 88 -18.44 22.93 8.69
CA ARG A 88 -19.70 22.97 7.91
C ARG A 88 -20.53 21.69 8.04
N PHE A 89 -19.88 20.53 8.10
CA PHE A 89 -20.55 19.23 8.09
C PHE A 89 -20.49 18.48 9.42
N GLY A 90 -19.90 19.08 10.46
CA GLY A 90 -19.76 18.46 11.78
C GLY A 90 -18.91 17.19 11.76
N LEU A 91 -17.80 17.21 11.01
CA LEU A 91 -16.94 16.04 10.86
C LEU A 91 -15.93 15.99 12.01
N ASP A 92 -15.81 14.84 12.65
CA ASP A 92 -14.78 14.57 13.66
C ASP A 92 -13.37 14.43 13.03
N TYR A 93 -13.32 14.05 11.76
CA TYR A 93 -12.10 13.93 10.99
C TYR A 93 -12.34 14.31 9.53
N CYS A 94 -11.44 15.12 9.00
CA CYS A 94 -11.37 15.46 7.58
C CYS A 94 -9.90 15.63 7.20
N GLU A 95 -9.49 15.05 6.09
CA GLU A 95 -8.15 15.24 5.51
C GLU A 95 -8.31 15.65 4.05
N VAL A 96 -7.70 16.76 3.69
CA VAL A 96 -7.67 17.29 2.32
C VAL A 96 -6.26 17.08 1.77
N VAL A 97 -6.16 16.47 0.62
CA VAL A 97 -4.88 16.22 -0.04
C VAL A 97 -4.73 17.11 -1.26
N PRO A 98 -3.49 17.58 -1.56
CA PRO A 98 -3.27 18.41 -2.75
C PRO A 98 -3.55 17.60 -4.03
N ASP A 99 -4.08 18.29 -5.03
CA ASP A 99 -4.15 17.77 -6.38
C ASP A 99 -2.77 17.86 -7.04
N PHE A 100 -2.41 16.85 -7.83
CA PHE A 100 -1.15 16.83 -8.58
C PHE A 100 -1.33 17.31 -10.03
N ASP A 101 -2.26 18.26 -10.25
CA ASP A 101 -2.56 18.86 -11.57
C ASP A 101 -2.84 17.82 -12.68
N SER A 102 -3.59 16.78 -12.38
CA SER A 102 -4.03 15.82 -13.38
C SER A 102 -5.48 16.08 -13.76
N ASP A 103 -5.79 16.05 -15.05
CA ASP A 103 -7.17 16.11 -15.56
C ASP A 103 -8.02 14.90 -15.14
N GLU A 104 -7.40 13.91 -14.48
CA GLU A 104 -8.03 12.72 -13.97
C GLU A 104 -8.31 12.82 -12.46
N LEU A 105 -9.13 11.89 -11.96
CA LEU A 105 -9.36 11.79 -10.51
C LEU A 105 -8.02 11.61 -9.76
N PRO A 106 -7.77 12.37 -8.67
CA PRO A 106 -6.53 12.35 -7.92
C PRO A 106 -6.36 11.06 -7.08
N LEU A 107 -6.52 9.92 -7.74
CA LEU A 107 -6.53 8.60 -7.07
C LEU A 107 -5.23 8.31 -6.33
N LYS A 108 -4.11 8.85 -6.80
CA LYS A 108 -2.82 8.65 -6.15
C LYS A 108 -2.76 9.36 -4.79
N ALA A 109 -3.11 10.65 -4.75
CA ALA A 109 -3.12 11.44 -3.51
C ALA A 109 -4.13 10.88 -2.50
N LEU A 110 -5.37 10.65 -2.96
CA LEU A 110 -6.43 10.04 -2.14
C LEU A 110 -6.06 8.63 -1.68
N GLY A 111 -5.41 7.83 -2.54
CA GLY A 111 -4.98 6.48 -2.20
C GLY A 111 -3.91 6.47 -1.12
N ILE A 112 -2.94 7.37 -1.18
CA ILE A 112 -1.87 7.48 -0.19
C ILE A 112 -2.46 7.91 1.17
N SER A 113 -3.26 8.97 1.20
CA SER A 113 -3.90 9.46 2.42
C SER A 113 -4.84 8.42 3.03
N GLY A 114 -5.73 7.83 2.23
CA GLY A 114 -6.63 6.79 2.69
C GLY A 114 -5.91 5.53 3.20
N ALA A 115 -4.78 5.16 2.60
CA ALA A 115 -3.94 4.07 3.11
C ALA A 115 -3.33 4.39 4.48
N GLN A 116 -2.89 5.62 4.68
CA GLN A 116 -2.37 6.07 5.98
C GLN A 116 -3.45 6.08 7.06
N PHE A 117 -4.64 6.59 6.71
CA PHE A 117 -5.80 6.56 7.61
C PHE A 117 -6.12 5.12 8.02
N LEU A 118 -6.29 4.21 7.05
CA LEU A 118 -6.62 2.81 7.31
C LEU A 118 -5.53 2.12 8.13
N LYS A 119 -4.27 2.40 7.84
CA LYS A 119 -3.14 1.88 8.62
C LYS A 119 -3.22 2.31 10.09
N ARG A 120 -3.45 3.61 10.34
CA ARG A 120 -3.60 4.13 11.72
C ARG A 120 -4.75 3.45 12.47
N GLU A 121 -5.90 3.27 11.81
CA GLU A 121 -7.07 2.62 12.44
C GLU A 121 -6.81 1.14 12.77
N ILE A 122 -6.13 0.42 11.88
CA ILE A 122 -5.74 -0.98 12.15
C ILE A 122 -4.73 -1.05 13.31
N GLU A 123 -3.72 -0.18 13.30
CA GLU A 123 -2.65 -0.18 14.32
C GLU A 123 -3.14 0.27 15.71
N ARG A 124 -4.18 1.10 15.79
CA ARG A 124 -4.85 1.42 17.07
C ARG A 124 -5.46 0.18 17.73
N GLY A 125 -5.92 -0.78 16.93
CA GLY A 125 -6.46 -2.03 17.44
C GLY A 125 -7.80 -1.91 18.16
N GLU A 126 -8.43 -0.74 18.14
CA GLU A 126 -9.71 -0.47 18.80
C GLU A 126 -10.90 -0.96 17.96
N THR A 127 -10.72 -1.03 16.65
CA THR A 127 -11.77 -1.41 15.70
C THR A 127 -11.68 -2.90 15.36
N ALA A 128 -12.62 -3.68 15.87
CA ALA A 128 -12.67 -5.12 15.63
C ALA A 128 -13.26 -5.49 14.27
N LEU A 129 -14.13 -4.66 13.69
CA LEU A 129 -14.79 -4.91 12.42
C LEU A 129 -14.86 -3.62 11.58
N VAL A 130 -14.37 -3.70 10.34
CA VAL A 130 -14.42 -2.60 9.38
C VAL A 130 -15.27 -3.00 8.18
N GLY A 131 -16.31 -2.22 7.93
CA GLY A 131 -17.14 -2.33 6.73
C GLY A 131 -16.46 -1.62 5.55
N VAL A 132 -16.33 -2.32 4.44
CA VAL A 132 -15.61 -1.83 3.26
C VAL A 132 -16.53 -1.80 2.05
N GLY A 133 -16.67 -0.64 1.43
CA GLY A 133 -17.37 -0.47 0.16
C GLY A 133 -16.52 -0.88 -1.05
N HIS A 134 -16.98 -0.45 -2.23
CA HIS A 134 -16.27 -0.67 -3.51
C HIS A 134 -15.95 0.68 -4.14
N GLY A 135 -15.00 0.67 -5.07
CA GLY A 135 -14.71 1.83 -5.89
C GLY A 135 -13.23 2.06 -6.13
N ARG A 136 -12.95 2.90 -7.12
CA ARG A 136 -11.58 3.19 -7.55
C ARG A 136 -10.73 3.82 -6.46
N THR A 137 -11.30 4.72 -5.67
CA THR A 137 -10.61 5.38 -4.57
C THR A 137 -10.22 4.39 -3.48
N LEU A 138 -11.14 3.51 -3.07
CA LEU A 138 -10.83 2.48 -2.08
C LEU A 138 -9.83 1.46 -2.62
N ALA A 139 -9.91 1.10 -3.89
CA ALA A 139 -8.91 0.24 -4.54
C ALA A 139 -7.51 0.90 -4.49
N ALA A 140 -7.42 2.21 -4.76
CA ALA A 140 -6.17 2.95 -4.64
C ALA A 140 -5.67 2.99 -3.18
N CYS A 141 -6.55 3.19 -2.20
CA CYS A 141 -6.15 3.14 -0.77
C CYS A 141 -5.51 1.80 -0.41
N VAL A 142 -6.10 0.69 -0.84
CA VAL A 142 -5.55 -0.64 -0.57
C VAL A 142 -4.24 -0.88 -1.35
N GLU A 143 -4.12 -0.34 -2.55
CA GLU A 143 -2.89 -0.44 -3.35
C GLU A 143 -1.71 0.23 -2.64
N TYR A 144 -1.93 1.41 -2.03
CA TYR A 144 -0.90 2.13 -1.27
C TYR A 144 -0.73 1.62 0.18
N LEU A 145 -1.62 0.77 0.67
CA LEU A 145 -1.49 0.19 2.01
C LEU A 145 -0.25 -0.74 2.05
N PRO A 146 0.69 -0.53 2.97
CA PRO A 146 1.79 -1.47 3.15
C PRO A 146 1.27 -2.81 3.66
N ARG A 147 2.09 -3.86 3.56
CA ARG A 147 1.78 -5.12 4.22
C ARG A 147 1.93 -4.94 5.72
N ILE A 148 0.84 -5.06 6.45
CA ILE A 148 0.76 -4.90 7.91
C ILE A 148 -0.06 -6.05 8.50
N GLY A 149 0.17 -6.37 9.77
CA GLY A 149 -0.70 -7.30 10.48
C GLY A 149 -2.04 -6.64 10.81
N SER A 150 -3.13 -7.39 10.67
CA SER A 150 -4.47 -6.91 11.00
C SER A 150 -4.75 -6.78 12.49
N GLY A 151 -3.90 -7.32 13.35
CA GLY A 151 -4.22 -7.45 14.77
C GLY A 151 -5.52 -8.24 14.95
N ASN A 152 -6.51 -7.63 15.61
CA ASN A 152 -7.84 -8.19 15.79
C ASN A 152 -8.87 -7.68 14.77
N THR A 153 -8.46 -6.85 13.82
CA THR A 153 -9.38 -6.24 12.84
C THR A 153 -9.79 -7.26 11.79
N ARG A 154 -11.09 -7.32 11.53
CA ARG A 154 -11.74 -8.11 10.49
C ARG A 154 -12.44 -7.16 9.52
N PHE A 155 -12.60 -7.59 8.28
CA PHE A 155 -13.26 -6.79 7.25
C PHE A 155 -14.55 -7.45 6.77
N VAL A 156 -15.54 -6.64 6.44
CA VAL A 156 -16.77 -7.08 5.81
C VAL A 156 -17.09 -6.20 4.60
N SER A 157 -17.38 -6.84 3.46
CA SER A 157 -17.86 -6.12 2.29
C SER A 157 -19.27 -5.58 2.58
N LEU A 158 -19.47 -4.27 2.34
CA LEU A 158 -20.79 -3.63 2.46
C LEU A 158 -21.68 -3.87 1.24
N LEU A 159 -21.15 -4.49 0.19
CA LEU A 159 -21.86 -4.83 -1.02
C LEU A 159 -21.87 -6.33 -1.23
N GLY A 160 -22.97 -6.84 -1.80
CA GLY A 160 -23.09 -8.24 -2.19
C GLY A 160 -22.05 -8.62 -3.25
N GLY A 161 -21.59 -9.87 -3.20
CA GLY A 161 -20.55 -10.41 -4.09
C GLY A 161 -21.06 -11.28 -5.22
N LEU A 162 -22.36 -11.65 -5.21
CA LEU A 162 -22.93 -12.52 -6.24
C LEU A 162 -23.26 -11.73 -7.51
N THR A 163 -22.44 -11.91 -8.55
CA THR A 163 -22.70 -11.38 -9.88
C THR A 163 -23.19 -12.46 -10.81
N ARG A 164 -24.08 -12.11 -11.76
CA ARG A 164 -24.57 -13.08 -12.78
C ARG A 164 -23.49 -13.55 -13.74
N LYS A 165 -22.42 -12.82 -13.86
CA LYS A 165 -21.23 -13.21 -14.64
C LYS A 165 -20.08 -13.38 -13.67
N PHE A 166 -19.42 -14.52 -13.73
CA PHE A 166 -18.18 -14.82 -12.98
C PHE A 166 -16.97 -14.00 -13.48
N SER A 167 -17.17 -12.76 -13.86
CA SER A 167 -16.05 -11.86 -14.11
C SER A 167 -15.55 -11.37 -12.75
N ALA A 168 -14.31 -11.71 -12.44
CA ALA A 168 -13.63 -11.15 -11.29
C ALA A 168 -13.82 -9.62 -11.31
N ASN A 169 -14.38 -9.07 -10.24
CA ASN A 169 -14.52 -7.63 -10.13
C ASN A 169 -13.09 -7.05 -10.02
N PRO A 170 -12.57 -6.33 -11.02
CA PRO A 170 -11.21 -5.80 -10.99
C PRO A 170 -10.97 -4.82 -9.84
N HIS A 171 -12.05 -4.41 -9.16
CA HIS A 171 -12.04 -3.52 -8.00
C HIS A 171 -12.37 -4.23 -6.70
N ASP A 172 -12.10 -5.51 -6.60
CA ASP A 172 -12.38 -6.28 -5.38
C ASP A 172 -11.44 -5.87 -4.24
N VAL A 173 -11.86 -4.79 -3.58
CA VAL A 173 -11.13 -4.12 -2.51
C VAL A 173 -10.90 -5.06 -1.33
N ILE A 174 -11.91 -5.87 -1.00
CA ILE A 174 -11.88 -6.69 0.21
C ILE A 174 -10.86 -7.83 0.13
N HIS A 175 -10.72 -8.48 -1.03
CA HIS A 175 -9.71 -9.53 -1.22
C HIS A 175 -8.29 -8.98 -1.15
N ARG A 176 -8.04 -7.84 -1.81
CA ARG A 176 -6.74 -7.17 -1.75
C ARG A 176 -6.41 -6.71 -0.33
N LEU A 177 -7.41 -6.25 0.42
CA LEU A 177 -7.23 -5.83 1.80
C LEU A 177 -6.86 -7.03 2.69
N ALA A 178 -7.53 -8.17 2.53
CA ALA A 178 -7.19 -9.41 3.20
C ALA A 178 -5.77 -9.88 2.88
N GLU A 179 -5.35 -9.83 1.62
CA GLU A 179 -3.98 -10.17 1.21
C GLU A 179 -2.92 -9.25 1.82
N ARG A 180 -3.23 -7.94 1.96
CA ARG A 180 -2.29 -6.94 2.50
C ARG A 180 -2.12 -7.04 4.01
N THR A 181 -3.19 -7.42 4.71
CA THR A 181 -3.24 -7.39 6.18
C THR A 181 -3.23 -8.78 6.82
N GLY A 182 -3.47 -9.84 6.04
CA GLY A 182 -3.68 -11.17 6.58
C GLY A 182 -4.96 -11.32 7.41
N ALA A 183 -5.88 -10.35 7.32
CA ALA A 183 -7.13 -10.33 8.06
C ALA A 183 -8.15 -11.32 7.52
N GLU A 184 -9.06 -11.76 8.39
CA GLU A 184 -10.30 -12.39 7.97
C GLU A 184 -11.19 -11.38 7.24
N ALA A 185 -11.72 -11.76 6.09
CA ALA A 185 -12.57 -10.92 5.26
C ALA A 185 -13.87 -11.67 4.91
N TYR A 186 -14.99 -11.00 5.10
CA TYR A 186 -16.31 -11.55 4.91
C TYR A 186 -17.00 -10.84 3.75
N VAL A 187 -17.59 -11.61 2.84
CA VAL A 187 -18.40 -11.10 1.74
C VAL A 187 -19.85 -11.48 2.02
N MET A 188 -20.77 -10.52 1.87
CA MET A 188 -22.19 -10.83 2.00
C MET A 188 -22.63 -11.74 0.85
N PRO A 189 -23.21 -12.92 1.13
CA PRO A 189 -23.63 -13.88 0.11
C PRO A 189 -24.99 -13.47 -0.51
N VAL A 190 -25.11 -12.23 -0.94
CA VAL A 190 -26.29 -11.65 -1.56
C VAL A 190 -25.95 -11.09 -2.94
N PRO A 191 -26.93 -10.99 -3.85
CA PRO A 191 -26.71 -10.34 -5.13
C PRO A 191 -26.27 -8.88 -4.97
N PHE A 192 -25.41 -8.42 -5.88
CA PHE A 192 -24.97 -7.02 -5.92
C PHE A 192 -26.15 -6.06 -6.22
N PHE A 193 -27.11 -6.51 -7.01
CA PHE A 193 -28.33 -5.79 -7.32
C PHE A 193 -29.56 -6.59 -6.86
N ALA A 194 -30.44 -5.94 -6.13
CA ALA A 194 -31.77 -6.46 -5.84
C ALA A 194 -32.74 -6.11 -6.99
N ASN A 195 -33.67 -7.01 -7.29
CA ASN A 195 -34.70 -6.77 -8.30
C ASN A 195 -35.92 -6.03 -7.71
N THR A 196 -36.07 -6.06 -6.39
CA THR A 196 -37.17 -5.43 -5.64
C THR A 196 -36.64 -4.75 -4.38
N ILE A 197 -37.43 -3.83 -3.86
CA ILE A 197 -37.12 -3.09 -2.63
C ILE A 197 -37.53 -3.90 -1.37
N GLU A 198 -38.17 -5.03 -1.55
CA GLU A 198 -38.63 -5.93 -0.46
C GLU A 198 -37.51 -6.83 0.05
#